data_e0afc31474f325ded8fcd948decd7a3a
#
_entry.id   e0afc31474f325ded8fcd948decd7a3a
#
_cell.length_a   1.000
_cell.length_b   1.000
_cell.length_c   1.000
_cell.angle_alpha   90.00
_cell.angle_beta   90.00
_cell.angle_gamma   90.00
#
_symmetry.space_group_name_H-M   'P 1'
#
loop_
_entity.id
_entity.type
_entity.pdbx_description
1 polymer ?
#
loop_
_entity_poly.entity_id
_entity_poly.type
_entity_poly.pdbx_seq_one_letter_code
_entity_poly.pdbx_strand_id
1 'polypeptide(L)'
;MRVDLRLELERTALLIVDLQEDQRSDPLCVADNLDRVLVNTAGLLGAARANAVKVYHAAFVRDFDARPPRPFEPLAPDGGPAFSRRESALVAICHEVAPLSDEVVIHKNDASAFEEGSLADRLRALDVEWLVIAGVWTEACIAASVRDAMAAGFRVLLVKDACTSGTRAMHQTGVLNLANRLYGGAICDTGRAMALLSGAPANVWRNDRPVPFRFGLADVEAMYGSL
;
A
#
# COMPACT_ATOMS: atom_id res chain seq x y z
N MET A 1 -10.81 17.63 -5.14
CA MET A 1 -10.16 18.91 -5.55
C MET A 1 -8.64 18.76 -5.58
N ARG A 2 -7.93 19.62 -6.30
CA ARG A 2 -6.47 19.69 -6.25
C ARG A 2 -6.04 20.76 -5.23
N VAL A 3 -5.07 20.41 -4.38
CA VAL A 3 -4.52 21.31 -3.35
C VAL A 3 -3.02 21.16 -3.26
N ASP A 4 -2.32 22.20 -2.85
CA ASP A 4 -0.91 22.12 -2.50
C ASP A 4 -0.79 21.50 -1.11
N LEU A 5 0.06 20.47 -1.00
CA LEU A 5 0.37 19.77 0.24
C LEU A 5 1.88 19.88 0.50
N ARG A 6 2.25 20.00 1.76
CA ARG A 6 3.61 19.79 2.27
C ARG A 6 3.52 18.82 3.44
N LEU A 7 4.46 17.89 3.52
CA LEU A 7 4.57 16.95 4.65
C LEU A 7 5.63 17.45 5.64
N GLU A 8 5.36 17.26 6.93
CA GLU A 8 6.36 17.32 7.98
C GLU A 8 7.05 15.97 8.03
N LEU A 9 8.32 15.90 7.60
CA LEU A 9 9.00 14.64 7.33
C LEU A 9 9.18 13.79 8.59
N GLU A 10 9.45 14.42 9.73
CA GLU A 10 9.56 13.78 11.04
C GLU A 10 8.24 13.16 11.53
N ARG A 11 7.10 13.63 11.01
CA ARG A 11 5.75 13.13 11.30
C ARG A 11 5.18 12.30 10.14
N THR A 12 6.06 11.86 9.24
CA THR A 12 5.69 11.09 8.04
C THR A 12 6.37 9.72 8.07
N ALA A 13 5.66 8.68 7.66
CA ALA A 13 6.22 7.36 7.40
C ALA A 13 5.81 6.84 6.01
N LEU A 14 6.65 5.97 5.45
CA LEU A 14 6.39 5.24 4.20
C LEU A 14 6.09 3.78 4.53
N LEU A 15 4.96 3.26 4.05
CA LEU A 15 4.55 1.86 4.17
C LEU A 15 4.51 1.22 2.78
N ILE A 16 5.32 0.20 2.59
CA ILE A 16 5.33 -0.64 1.39
C ILE A 16 4.61 -1.95 1.70
N VAL A 17 3.62 -2.31 0.89
CA VAL A 17 2.73 -3.45 1.16
C VAL A 17 2.90 -4.52 0.09
N ASP A 18 3.31 -5.71 0.51
CA ASP A 18 3.28 -6.99 -0.22
C ASP A 18 3.97 -6.99 -1.60
N LEU A 19 5.04 -6.21 -1.79
CA LEU A 19 5.86 -6.29 -2.99
C LEU A 19 6.84 -7.49 -2.87
N GLN A 20 6.30 -8.69 -3.09
CA GLN A 20 6.96 -9.99 -2.91
C GLN A 20 7.14 -10.72 -4.25
N GLU A 21 8.02 -11.71 -4.30
CA GLU A 21 8.33 -12.47 -5.52
C GLU A 21 7.15 -13.32 -6.03
N ASP A 22 6.20 -13.69 -5.16
CA ASP A 22 4.97 -14.38 -5.58
C ASP A 22 4.10 -13.49 -6.49
N GLN A 23 4.12 -12.17 -6.32
CA GLN A 23 3.42 -11.20 -7.17
C GLN A 23 3.97 -11.18 -8.61
N ARG A 24 5.15 -11.75 -8.83
CA ARG A 24 5.80 -11.84 -10.14
C ARG A 24 5.58 -13.20 -10.81
N SER A 25 5.52 -14.27 -10.03
CA SER A 25 5.68 -15.64 -10.55
C SER A 25 4.62 -16.64 -10.13
N ASP A 26 3.87 -16.41 -9.04
CA ASP A 26 2.77 -17.29 -8.66
C ASP A 26 1.51 -16.95 -9.48
N PRO A 27 0.97 -17.89 -10.30
CA PRO A 27 -0.21 -17.63 -11.13
C PRO A 27 -1.44 -17.13 -10.37
N LEU A 28 -1.56 -17.41 -9.07
CA LEU A 28 -2.65 -16.95 -8.23
C LEU A 28 -2.44 -15.50 -7.73
N CYS A 29 -1.20 -15.00 -7.78
CA CYS A 29 -0.81 -13.74 -7.18
C CYS A 29 -0.21 -12.73 -8.16
N VAL A 30 -0.03 -13.09 -9.47
CA VAL A 30 0.59 -12.19 -10.46
C VAL A 30 -0.12 -10.84 -10.51
N ALA A 31 0.64 -9.77 -10.27
CA ALA A 31 0.17 -8.40 -10.31
C ALA A 31 0.48 -7.77 -11.68
N ASP A 32 -0.51 -7.05 -12.23
CA ASP A 32 -0.36 -6.34 -13.51
C ASP A 32 0.69 -5.23 -13.40
N ASN A 33 1.58 -5.14 -14.40
CA ASN A 33 2.59 -4.08 -14.50
C ASN A 33 3.49 -3.93 -13.26
N LEU A 34 3.81 -5.04 -12.58
CA LEU A 34 4.59 -5.06 -11.34
C LEU A 34 5.94 -4.37 -11.47
N ASP A 35 6.68 -4.58 -12.57
CA ASP A 35 8.02 -3.99 -12.75
C ASP A 35 8.00 -2.46 -12.67
N ARG A 36 6.96 -1.82 -13.21
CA ARG A 36 6.79 -0.37 -13.09
C ARG A 36 6.51 0.05 -11.64
N VAL A 37 5.71 -0.71 -10.93
CA VAL A 37 5.42 -0.44 -9.52
C VAL A 37 6.69 -0.58 -8.67
N LEU A 38 7.52 -1.58 -8.94
CA LEU A 38 8.80 -1.76 -8.27
C LEU A 38 9.75 -0.58 -8.51
N VAL A 39 9.88 -0.12 -9.78
CA VAL A 39 10.68 1.07 -10.12
C VAL A 39 10.16 2.31 -9.39
N ASN A 40 8.85 2.55 -9.40
CA ASN A 40 8.23 3.68 -8.73
C ASN A 40 8.45 3.61 -7.20
N THR A 41 8.27 2.44 -6.61
CA THR A 41 8.47 2.23 -5.17
C THR A 41 9.94 2.38 -4.77
N ALA A 42 10.87 1.91 -5.59
CA ALA A 42 12.31 2.14 -5.36
C ALA A 42 12.64 3.64 -5.33
N GLY A 43 11.99 4.44 -6.20
CA GLY A 43 12.09 5.90 -6.16
C GLY A 43 11.58 6.50 -4.85
N LEU A 44 10.42 6.03 -4.36
CA LEU A 44 9.86 6.47 -3.07
C LEU A 44 10.79 6.11 -1.90
N LEU A 45 11.32 4.88 -1.89
CA LEU A 45 12.30 4.42 -0.89
C LEU A 45 13.56 5.29 -0.91
N GLY A 46 14.08 5.58 -2.10
CA GLY A 46 15.23 6.48 -2.24
C GLY A 46 14.98 7.86 -1.65
N ALA A 47 13.83 8.47 -1.94
CA ALA A 47 13.45 9.78 -1.41
C ALA A 47 13.25 9.74 0.12
N ALA A 48 12.56 8.73 0.64
CA ALA A 48 12.32 8.55 2.08
C ALA A 48 13.64 8.37 2.85
N ARG A 49 14.49 7.47 2.38
CA ARG A 49 15.81 7.16 3.01
C ARG A 49 16.73 8.37 3.02
N ALA A 50 16.82 9.10 1.90
CA ALA A 50 17.65 10.31 1.80
C ALA A 50 17.22 11.42 2.77
N ASN A 51 15.96 11.41 3.23
CA ASN A 51 15.39 12.45 4.11
C ASN A 51 14.97 11.92 5.48
N ALA A 52 15.49 10.75 5.88
CA ALA A 52 15.28 10.11 7.18
C ALA A 52 13.80 9.85 7.53
N VAL A 53 12.92 9.78 6.51
CA VAL A 53 11.53 9.35 6.68
C VAL A 53 11.52 7.87 7.05
N LYS A 54 10.76 7.50 8.08
CA LYS A 54 10.68 6.12 8.56
C LYS A 54 10.01 5.23 7.53
N VAL A 55 10.63 4.08 7.25
CA VAL A 55 10.15 3.08 6.28
C VAL A 55 9.69 1.84 7.02
N TYR A 56 8.53 1.34 6.61
CA TYR A 56 7.94 0.07 7.04
C TYR A 56 7.62 -0.77 5.81
N HIS A 57 7.89 -2.06 5.91
CA HIS A 57 7.48 -3.06 4.92
C HIS A 57 6.46 -3.99 5.56
N ALA A 58 5.40 -4.30 4.84
CA ALA A 58 4.48 -5.38 5.18
C ALA A 58 4.64 -6.49 4.14
N ALA A 59 4.73 -7.72 4.59
CA ALA A 59 4.78 -8.91 3.74
C ALA A 59 3.68 -9.87 4.16
N PHE A 60 2.84 -10.27 3.20
CA PHE A 60 1.82 -11.27 3.44
C PHE A 60 2.46 -12.66 3.47
N VAL A 61 2.38 -13.30 4.63
CA VAL A 61 2.95 -14.63 4.87
C VAL A 61 1.90 -15.47 5.56
N ARG A 62 1.27 -16.38 4.81
CA ARG A 62 0.22 -17.23 5.38
C ARG A 62 0.83 -18.38 6.15
N ASP A 63 0.65 -18.36 7.45
CA ASP A 63 1.16 -19.32 8.42
C ASP A 63 -0.01 -19.86 9.26
N PHE A 64 -0.40 -21.12 9.03
CA PHE A 64 -1.51 -21.76 9.74
C PHE A 64 -1.15 -22.17 11.17
N ASP A 65 0.14 -22.29 11.50
CA ASP A 65 0.58 -22.55 12.88
C ASP A 65 0.40 -21.29 13.74
N ALA A 66 0.73 -20.13 13.18
CA ALA A 66 0.54 -18.85 13.86
C ALA A 66 -0.94 -18.42 13.89
N ARG A 67 -1.68 -18.67 12.81
CA ARG A 67 -3.09 -18.34 12.69
C ARG A 67 -3.83 -19.40 11.89
N PRO A 68 -4.65 -20.24 12.52
CA PRO A 68 -5.43 -21.29 11.83
C PRO A 68 -6.26 -20.72 10.67
N PRO A 69 -6.58 -21.54 9.65
CA PRO A 69 -7.41 -21.11 8.54
C PRO A 69 -8.78 -20.68 9.04
N ARG A 70 -9.35 -19.66 8.40
CA ARG A 70 -10.73 -19.25 8.65
C ARG A 70 -11.68 -20.34 8.12
N PRO A 71 -12.89 -20.45 8.68
CA PRO A 71 -13.94 -21.22 8.04
C PRO A 71 -14.10 -20.79 6.56
N PHE A 72 -14.13 -21.75 5.66
CA PHE A 72 -14.28 -21.53 4.21
C PHE A 72 -13.11 -20.83 3.51
N GLU A 73 -11.98 -20.66 4.16
CA GLU A 73 -10.75 -20.20 3.51
C GLU A 73 -10.32 -21.23 2.45
N PRO A 74 -9.97 -20.79 1.21
CA PRO A 74 -9.47 -21.72 0.20
C PRO A 74 -8.17 -22.37 0.66
N LEU A 75 -8.13 -23.70 0.58
CA LEU A 75 -6.96 -24.49 0.92
C LEU A 75 -6.33 -25.10 -0.34
N ALA A 76 -5.03 -25.31 -0.29
CA ALA A 76 -4.35 -26.13 -1.27
C ALA A 76 -4.72 -27.62 -1.10
N PRO A 77 -4.42 -28.49 -2.10
CA PRO A 77 -4.76 -29.93 -2.03
C PRO A 77 -4.18 -30.67 -0.82
N ASP A 78 -3.09 -30.18 -0.24
CA ASP A 78 -2.46 -30.74 0.97
C ASP A 78 -3.05 -30.18 2.28
N GLY A 79 -4.08 -29.34 2.21
CA GLY A 79 -4.71 -28.70 3.35
C GLY A 79 -3.98 -27.45 3.89
N GLY A 80 -2.86 -27.08 3.31
CA GLY A 80 -2.11 -25.86 3.65
C GLY A 80 -2.65 -24.61 2.96
N PRO A 81 -2.00 -23.45 3.19
CA PRO A 81 -2.36 -22.20 2.52
C PRO A 81 -2.35 -22.33 1.00
N ALA A 82 -3.32 -21.75 0.31
CA ALA A 82 -3.42 -21.80 -1.15
C ALA A 82 -2.30 -21.00 -1.85
N PHE A 83 -1.80 -19.94 -1.22
CA PHE A 83 -0.75 -19.04 -1.74
C PHE A 83 0.04 -18.40 -0.59
N SER A 84 1.15 -17.76 -0.88
CA SER A 84 2.04 -17.03 0.05
C SER A 84 2.37 -17.84 1.33
N ARG A 85 2.68 -19.12 1.16
CA ARG A 85 3.03 -20.02 2.27
C ARG A 85 4.34 -19.58 2.90
N ARG A 86 4.42 -19.61 4.22
CA ARG A 86 5.60 -19.27 5.01
C ARG A 86 6.88 -19.96 4.52
N GLU A 87 6.79 -21.22 4.11
CA GLU A 87 7.93 -22.03 3.67
C GLU A 87 8.35 -21.76 2.22
N SER A 88 7.55 -20.98 1.48
CA SER A 88 7.85 -20.64 0.09
C SER A 88 8.92 -19.56 0.01
N ALA A 89 9.93 -19.75 -0.84
CA ALA A 89 10.89 -18.70 -1.16
C ALA A 89 10.24 -17.49 -1.85
N LEU A 90 9.05 -17.64 -2.43
CA LEU A 90 8.34 -16.59 -3.13
C LEU A 90 7.72 -15.53 -2.20
N VAL A 91 7.64 -15.76 -0.89
CA VAL A 91 7.21 -14.75 0.07
C VAL A 91 8.27 -13.68 0.36
N ALA A 92 9.49 -13.85 -0.18
CA ALA A 92 10.54 -12.85 -0.05
C ALA A 92 10.13 -11.53 -0.72
N ILE A 93 10.48 -10.41 -0.09
CA ILE A 93 10.29 -9.07 -0.68
C ILE A 93 11.19 -8.96 -1.92
N CYS A 94 10.65 -8.41 -3.02
CA CYS A 94 11.37 -8.19 -4.26
C CYS A 94 12.66 -7.39 -4.03
N HIS A 95 13.75 -7.80 -4.65
CA HIS A 95 15.09 -7.23 -4.39
C HIS A 95 15.19 -5.75 -4.72
N GLU A 96 14.39 -5.25 -5.69
CA GLU A 96 14.36 -3.83 -6.10
C GLU A 96 13.88 -2.91 -4.98
N VAL A 97 13.12 -3.45 -4.03
CA VAL A 97 12.52 -2.73 -2.92
C VAL A 97 12.89 -3.35 -1.57
N ALA A 98 14.00 -4.07 -1.53
CA ALA A 98 14.45 -4.77 -0.33
C ALA A 98 14.62 -3.81 0.85
N PRO A 99 14.18 -4.23 2.07
CA PRO A 99 14.36 -3.45 3.28
C PRO A 99 15.83 -3.32 3.66
N LEU A 100 16.19 -2.18 4.24
CA LEU A 100 17.48 -2.02 4.92
C LEU A 100 17.44 -2.68 6.31
N SER A 101 18.62 -2.91 6.91
CA SER A 101 18.72 -3.64 8.18
C SER A 101 18.07 -2.94 9.38
N ASP A 102 17.84 -1.64 9.30
CA ASP A 102 17.18 -0.81 10.31
C ASP A 102 15.70 -0.53 10.00
N GLU A 103 15.20 -1.01 8.87
CA GLU A 103 13.79 -0.89 8.48
C GLU A 103 12.95 -2.05 9.04
N VAL A 104 11.73 -1.74 9.45
CA VAL A 104 10.84 -2.72 10.06
C VAL A 104 10.09 -3.51 8.99
N VAL A 105 10.18 -4.83 9.05
CA VAL A 105 9.35 -5.74 8.25
C VAL A 105 8.28 -6.34 9.13
N ILE A 106 7.02 -6.20 8.72
CA ILE A 106 5.84 -6.75 9.38
C ILE A 106 5.36 -7.94 8.55
N HIS A 107 5.44 -9.13 9.12
CA HIS A 107 4.85 -10.32 8.52
C HIS A 107 3.39 -10.41 8.96
N LYS A 108 2.46 -10.27 8.05
CA LYS A 108 1.01 -10.30 8.32
C LYS A 108 0.37 -11.57 7.77
N ASN A 109 -0.59 -12.10 8.50
CA ASN A 109 -1.38 -13.28 8.15
C ASN A 109 -2.74 -12.94 7.52
N ASP A 110 -3.08 -11.67 7.42
CA ASP A 110 -4.32 -11.16 6.81
C ASP A 110 -4.06 -9.94 5.93
N ALA A 111 -5.11 -9.37 5.37
CA ALA A 111 -5.00 -8.30 4.36
C ALA A 111 -4.33 -7.04 4.91
N SER A 112 -4.70 -6.56 6.10
CA SER A 112 -4.23 -5.29 6.62
C SER A 112 -2.84 -5.36 7.26
N ALA A 113 -1.98 -4.40 7.00
CA ALA A 113 -0.71 -4.21 7.71
C ALA A 113 -0.91 -3.79 9.19
N PHE A 114 -2.12 -3.42 9.57
CA PHE A 114 -2.48 -3.01 10.94
C PHE A 114 -3.10 -4.13 11.78
N GLU A 115 -3.30 -5.30 11.21
CA GLU A 115 -4.06 -6.38 11.81
C GLU A 115 -3.57 -6.77 13.21
N GLU A 116 -2.26 -6.86 13.41
CA GLU A 116 -1.67 -7.27 14.69
C GLU A 116 -1.46 -6.10 15.67
N GLY A 117 -1.96 -4.91 15.36
CA GLY A 117 -1.93 -3.72 16.21
C GLY A 117 -0.56 -3.06 16.39
N SER A 118 0.52 -3.78 16.21
CA SER A 118 1.88 -3.29 16.49
C SER A 118 2.30 -2.09 15.62
N LEU A 119 1.83 -2.02 14.36
CA LEU A 119 2.17 -0.91 13.45
C LEU A 119 1.56 0.41 13.94
N ALA A 120 0.28 0.42 14.33
CA ALA A 120 -0.38 1.63 14.82
C ALA A 120 0.33 2.22 16.05
N ASP A 121 0.74 1.37 16.98
CA ASP A 121 1.42 1.80 18.20
C ASP A 121 2.83 2.34 17.90
N ARG A 122 3.57 1.70 16.99
CA ARG A 122 4.87 2.19 16.53
C ARG A 122 4.77 3.57 15.86
N LEU A 123 3.79 3.76 14.99
CA LEU A 123 3.54 5.03 14.31
C LEU A 123 3.14 6.14 15.30
N ARG A 124 2.29 5.82 16.29
CA ARG A 124 1.91 6.78 17.35
C ARG A 124 3.08 7.16 18.24
N ALA A 125 3.92 6.18 18.60
CA ALA A 125 5.13 6.44 19.41
C ALA A 125 6.13 7.39 18.73
N LEU A 126 6.08 7.51 17.41
CA LEU A 126 6.89 8.42 16.60
C LEU A 126 6.12 9.69 16.18
N ASP A 127 4.93 9.94 16.75
CA ASP A 127 4.06 11.08 16.42
C ASP A 127 3.77 11.21 14.91
N VAL A 128 3.68 10.06 14.20
CA VAL A 128 3.36 10.05 12.78
C VAL A 128 1.93 10.56 12.55
N GLU A 129 1.79 11.52 11.66
CA GLU A 129 0.49 12.03 11.17
C GLU A 129 0.17 11.50 9.78
N TRP A 130 1.16 11.47 8.88
CA TRP A 130 0.98 11.05 7.50
C TRP A 130 1.63 9.71 7.23
N LEU A 131 0.87 8.82 6.62
CA LEU A 131 1.35 7.53 6.12
C LEU A 131 1.25 7.51 4.59
N VAL A 132 2.42 7.50 3.94
CA VAL A 132 2.53 7.31 2.49
C VAL A 132 2.44 5.81 2.22
N ILE A 133 1.52 5.38 1.34
CA ILE A 133 1.26 3.95 1.08
C ILE A 133 1.46 3.64 -0.40
N ALA A 134 2.22 2.56 -0.66
CA ALA A 134 2.44 1.95 -1.96
C ALA A 134 2.44 0.41 -1.85
N GLY A 135 2.25 -0.31 -2.96
CA GLY A 135 2.29 -1.78 -3.01
C GLY A 135 1.10 -2.45 -3.67
N VAL A 136 0.77 -3.68 -3.26
CA VAL A 136 -0.25 -4.53 -3.89
C VAL A 136 -1.13 -5.26 -2.85
N TRP A 137 -2.33 -5.76 -3.15
CA TRP A 137 -3.19 -5.39 -4.30
C TRP A 137 -4.08 -4.23 -3.90
N THR A 138 -4.34 -3.33 -4.82
CA THR A 138 -5.03 -2.05 -4.51
C THR A 138 -6.38 -2.23 -3.82
N GLU A 139 -7.24 -3.13 -4.27
CA GLU A 139 -8.57 -3.38 -3.69
C GLU A 139 -8.56 -4.32 -2.48
N ALA A 140 -7.42 -4.98 -2.23
CA ALA A 140 -7.26 -5.95 -1.14
C ALA A 140 -6.37 -5.38 -0.01
N CYS A 141 -5.09 -5.75 0.04
CA CYS A 141 -4.19 -5.40 1.15
C CYS A 141 -3.96 -3.89 1.28
N ILE A 142 -3.84 -3.17 0.15
CA ILE A 142 -3.76 -1.70 0.16
C ILE A 142 -5.06 -1.12 0.73
N ALA A 143 -6.23 -1.55 0.22
CA ALA A 143 -7.51 -1.01 0.68
C ALA A 143 -7.78 -1.32 2.16
N ALA A 144 -7.43 -2.51 2.64
CA ALA A 144 -7.53 -2.87 4.04
C ALA A 144 -6.62 -1.99 4.91
N SER A 145 -5.33 -1.90 4.55
CA SER A 145 -4.35 -1.09 5.28
C SER A 145 -4.70 0.41 5.30
N VAL A 146 -5.19 0.96 4.19
CA VAL A 146 -5.65 2.36 4.13
C VAL A 146 -6.83 2.62 5.07
N ARG A 147 -7.83 1.72 5.10
CA ARG A 147 -9.00 1.86 5.98
C ARG A 147 -8.62 1.79 7.45
N ASP A 148 -7.75 0.85 7.80
CA ASP A 148 -7.30 0.67 9.19
C ASP A 148 -6.37 1.80 9.63
N ALA A 149 -5.50 2.31 8.74
CA ALA A 149 -4.70 3.50 9.00
C ALA A 149 -5.60 4.71 9.34
N MET A 150 -6.65 4.93 8.55
CA MET A 150 -7.61 6.01 8.79
C MET A 150 -8.39 5.80 10.08
N ALA A 151 -8.84 4.57 10.36
CA ALA A 151 -9.53 4.23 11.61
C ALA A 151 -8.64 4.42 12.84
N ALA A 152 -7.32 4.19 12.69
CA ALA A 152 -6.32 4.44 13.72
C ALA A 152 -5.94 5.93 13.90
N GLY A 153 -6.48 6.84 13.05
CA GLY A 153 -6.31 8.28 13.13
C GLY A 153 -5.22 8.87 12.22
N PHE A 154 -4.59 8.06 11.37
CA PHE A 154 -3.56 8.53 10.42
C PHE A 154 -4.18 9.14 9.17
N ARG A 155 -3.52 10.15 8.60
CA ARG A 155 -3.79 10.62 7.25
C ARG A 155 -3.02 9.77 6.25
N VAL A 156 -3.65 9.39 5.16
CA VAL A 156 -3.01 8.55 4.14
C VAL A 156 -2.74 9.35 2.88
N LEU A 157 -1.51 9.27 2.38
CA LEU A 157 -1.14 9.65 1.02
C LEU A 157 -1.00 8.37 0.19
N LEU A 158 -2.00 8.08 -0.64
CA LEU A 158 -1.97 6.94 -1.55
C LEU A 158 -1.21 7.31 -2.83
N VAL A 159 -0.13 6.57 -3.13
CA VAL A 159 0.65 6.77 -4.36
C VAL A 159 0.11 5.85 -5.44
N LYS A 160 -0.80 6.37 -6.27
CA LYS A 160 -1.63 5.55 -7.16
C LYS A 160 -0.88 4.76 -8.21
N ASP A 161 0.23 5.27 -8.73
CA ASP A 161 1.05 4.60 -9.75
C ASP A 161 2.26 3.81 -9.18
N ALA A 162 2.40 3.81 -7.85
CA ALA A 162 3.21 2.88 -7.09
C ALA A 162 2.34 1.77 -6.44
N CYS A 163 1.08 1.65 -6.86
CA CYS A 163 0.18 0.55 -6.52
C CYS A 163 -0.28 -0.15 -7.80
N THR A 164 -0.64 -1.43 -7.66
CA THR A 164 -1.30 -2.20 -8.72
C THR A 164 -2.17 -3.30 -8.15
N SER A 165 -2.78 -4.11 -9.04
CA SER A 165 -3.64 -5.24 -8.71
C SER A 165 -3.50 -6.33 -9.78
N GLY A 166 -4.32 -7.37 -9.75
CA GLY A 166 -4.32 -8.44 -10.74
C GLY A 166 -4.64 -7.97 -12.16
N THR A 167 -5.35 -6.84 -12.30
CA THR A 167 -5.62 -6.19 -13.59
C THR A 167 -5.68 -4.68 -13.44
N ARG A 168 -5.46 -3.94 -14.56
CA ARG A 168 -5.63 -2.48 -14.60
C ARG A 168 -7.01 -2.03 -14.13
N ALA A 169 -8.07 -2.73 -14.50
CA ALA A 169 -9.44 -2.38 -14.13
C ALA A 169 -9.67 -2.55 -12.61
N MET A 170 -9.19 -3.63 -12.00
CA MET A 170 -9.25 -3.83 -10.55
C MET A 170 -8.50 -2.72 -9.82
N HIS A 171 -7.28 -2.40 -10.27
CA HIS A 171 -6.49 -1.31 -9.72
C HIS A 171 -7.23 0.04 -9.78
N GLN A 172 -7.69 0.45 -10.95
CA GLN A 172 -8.33 1.75 -11.14
C GLN A 172 -9.62 1.87 -10.32
N THR A 173 -10.46 0.83 -10.31
CA THR A 173 -11.68 0.82 -9.49
C THR A 173 -11.36 0.80 -8.00
N GLY A 174 -10.32 0.08 -7.59
CA GLY A 174 -9.82 0.07 -6.21
C GLY A 174 -9.40 1.48 -5.74
N VAL A 175 -8.61 2.20 -6.55
CA VAL A 175 -8.19 3.58 -6.26
C VAL A 175 -9.40 4.52 -6.17
N LEU A 176 -10.35 4.45 -7.11
CA LEU A 176 -11.56 5.28 -7.08
C LEU A 176 -12.44 5.01 -5.86
N ASN A 177 -12.57 3.73 -5.46
CA ASN A 177 -13.30 3.36 -4.25
C ASN A 177 -12.62 3.91 -2.97
N LEU A 178 -11.29 3.87 -2.92
CA LEU A 178 -10.54 4.48 -1.83
C LEU A 178 -10.70 6.01 -1.83
N ALA A 179 -10.56 6.67 -2.99
CA ALA A 179 -10.74 8.10 -3.14
C ALA A 179 -12.07 8.60 -2.55
N ASN A 180 -13.15 7.82 -2.76
CA ASN A 180 -14.49 8.13 -2.25
C ASN A 180 -14.57 8.21 -0.71
N ARG A 181 -13.60 7.66 0.01
CA ARG A 181 -13.61 7.55 1.48
C ARG A 181 -12.33 8.05 2.15
N LEU A 182 -11.37 8.54 1.38
CA LEU A 182 -10.05 8.97 1.87
C LEU A 182 -10.14 10.35 2.54
N TYR A 183 -10.91 10.43 3.64
CA TYR A 183 -11.14 11.66 4.38
C TYR A 183 -9.86 12.12 5.09
N GLY A 184 -9.50 13.37 4.90
CA GLY A 184 -8.26 13.93 5.45
C GLY A 184 -6.97 13.52 4.74
N GLY A 185 -7.04 12.47 3.90
CA GLY A 185 -5.91 11.98 3.10
C GLY A 185 -5.78 12.64 1.73
N ALA A 186 -4.88 12.10 0.91
CA ALA A 186 -4.60 12.58 -0.44
C ALA A 186 -4.20 11.45 -1.38
N ILE A 187 -4.27 11.70 -2.71
CA ILE A 187 -3.79 10.81 -3.76
C ILE A 187 -2.87 11.60 -4.69
N CYS A 188 -1.77 10.99 -5.09
CA CYS A 188 -0.87 11.55 -6.10
C CYS A 188 -0.16 10.44 -6.89
N ASP A 189 0.65 10.86 -7.87
CA ASP A 189 1.63 10.01 -8.54
C ASP A 189 2.97 9.98 -7.79
N THR A 190 3.84 9.07 -8.21
CA THR A 190 5.17 8.85 -7.64
C THR A 190 6.04 10.11 -7.66
N GLY A 191 6.03 10.87 -8.76
CA GLY A 191 6.86 12.09 -8.86
C GLY A 191 6.49 13.13 -7.80
N ARG A 192 5.20 13.34 -7.57
CA ARG A 192 4.69 14.23 -6.50
C ARG A 192 4.97 13.69 -5.10
N ALA A 193 4.81 12.38 -4.91
CA ALA A 193 5.12 11.75 -3.63
C ALA A 193 6.61 11.85 -3.28
N MET A 194 7.52 11.67 -4.25
CA MET A 194 8.96 11.88 -4.07
C MET A 194 9.29 13.33 -3.68
N ALA A 195 8.65 14.32 -4.34
CA ALA A 195 8.81 15.72 -3.97
C ALA A 195 8.38 15.97 -2.52
N LEU A 196 7.22 15.45 -2.12
CA LEU A 196 6.71 15.54 -0.74
C LEU A 196 7.67 14.87 0.26
N LEU A 197 8.17 13.67 -0.03
CA LEU A 197 9.15 12.95 0.81
C LEU A 197 10.52 13.63 0.85
N SER A 198 10.78 14.58 -0.06
CA SER A 198 11.97 15.44 -0.05
C SER A 198 11.71 16.81 0.60
N GLY A 199 10.55 17.01 1.24
CA GLY A 199 10.18 18.26 1.92
C GLY A 199 9.69 19.37 0.99
N ALA A 200 9.62 19.13 -0.33
CA ALA A 200 9.05 20.08 -1.28
C ALA A 200 7.51 20.00 -1.31
N PRO A 201 6.79 21.08 -1.57
CA PRO A 201 5.34 21.04 -1.77
C PRO A 201 5.01 20.36 -3.11
N ALA A 202 3.84 19.71 -3.16
CA ALA A 202 3.32 19.15 -4.39
C ALA A 202 1.80 19.30 -4.48
N ASN A 203 1.28 19.43 -5.70
CA ASN A 203 -0.14 19.51 -5.97
C ASN A 203 -0.75 18.10 -6.00
N VAL A 204 -1.63 17.79 -5.04
CA VAL A 204 -2.23 16.47 -4.85
C VAL A 204 -3.75 16.54 -4.96
N TRP A 205 -4.38 15.41 -5.27
CA TRP A 205 -5.84 15.30 -5.17
C TRP A 205 -6.25 15.02 -3.72
N ARG A 206 -7.28 15.74 -3.24
CA ARG A 206 -7.93 15.48 -1.94
C ARG A 206 -9.43 15.36 -2.09
N ASN A 207 -10.01 14.55 -1.22
CA ASN A 207 -11.46 14.44 -1.12
C ASN A 207 -12.04 15.71 -0.46
N ASP A 208 -12.96 16.39 -1.16
CA ASP A 208 -13.63 17.62 -0.70
C ASP A 208 -15.09 17.41 -0.31
N ARG A 209 -15.63 16.20 -0.58
CA ARG A 209 -17.03 15.83 -0.32
C ARG A 209 -17.22 14.32 -0.25
N PRO A 210 -18.24 13.83 0.45
CA PRO A 210 -18.55 12.41 0.44
C PRO A 210 -18.84 11.89 -0.98
N VAL A 211 -18.23 10.76 -1.36
CA VAL A 211 -18.46 10.06 -2.63
C VAL A 211 -18.34 10.97 -3.86
N PRO A 212 -17.16 11.60 -4.11
CA PRO A 212 -16.98 12.48 -5.27
C PRO A 212 -17.10 11.72 -6.60
N PHE A 213 -16.81 10.41 -6.61
CA PHE A 213 -16.84 9.58 -7.81
C PHE A 213 -18.01 8.58 -7.76
N ARG A 214 -19.03 8.83 -8.55
CA ARG A 214 -20.08 7.86 -8.89
C ARG A 214 -19.84 7.46 -10.34
N PHE A 215 -19.20 6.30 -10.55
CA PHE A 215 -18.73 5.88 -11.86
C PHE A 215 -19.41 4.61 -12.37
N GLY A 216 -19.67 4.58 -13.68
CA GLY A 216 -19.90 3.36 -14.44
C GLY A 216 -18.57 2.85 -15.01
N LEU A 217 -18.56 1.65 -15.59
CA LEU A 217 -17.32 1.05 -16.12
C LEU A 217 -16.66 1.91 -17.22
N ALA A 218 -17.46 2.63 -18.01
CA ALA A 218 -16.95 3.50 -19.07
C ALA A 218 -16.22 4.74 -18.56
N ASP A 219 -16.46 5.15 -17.31
CA ASP A 219 -15.92 6.39 -16.73
C ASP A 219 -14.61 6.18 -15.97
N VAL A 220 -14.29 4.93 -15.67
CA VAL A 220 -13.21 4.56 -14.71
C VAL A 220 -11.88 5.17 -15.13
N GLU A 221 -11.47 5.04 -16.40
CA GLU A 221 -10.16 5.52 -16.85
C GLU A 221 -10.04 7.04 -16.76
N ALA A 222 -11.08 7.78 -17.20
CA ALA A 222 -11.08 9.24 -17.16
C ALA A 222 -11.06 9.76 -15.70
N MET A 223 -11.86 9.16 -14.83
CA MET A 223 -11.91 9.53 -13.42
C MET A 223 -10.61 9.22 -12.69
N TYR A 224 -10.02 8.03 -12.93
CA TYR A 224 -8.71 7.69 -12.41
C TYR A 224 -7.61 8.67 -12.88
N GLY A 225 -7.67 9.09 -14.15
CA GLY A 225 -6.75 10.09 -14.71
C GLY A 225 -6.84 11.46 -14.02
N SER A 226 -8.00 11.81 -13.44
CA SER A 226 -8.21 13.09 -12.76
C SER A 226 -7.60 13.18 -11.35
N LEU A 227 -7.22 12.04 -10.77
CA LEU A 227 -6.64 11.94 -9.41
C LEU A 227 -5.16 12.37 -9.33
#